data_bdb765b28e85fda29adccab9c2b9b412
#
_entry.id   bdb765b28e85fda29adccab9c2b9b412
#
_cell.length_a   1.000
_cell.length_b   1.000
_cell.length_c   1.000
_cell.angle_alpha   90.00
_cell.angle_beta   90.00
_cell.angle_gamma   90.00
#
_symmetry.space_group_name_H-M   'P 1'
#
loop_
_entity.id
_entity.type
_entity.pdbx_description
1 polymer ?
#
loop_
_entity_poly.entity_id
_entity_poly.type
_entity_poly.pdbx_seq_one_letter_code
_entity_poly.pdbx_strand_id
1 'polypeptide(L)'
;MELTLYELYQKMLREMGPTGWWPSESKAEIIIGAFMIQNTTQANAERAVANFRNHTAFDPDQIRALPLETMQEYVRPAGFFKNKSLAVANFFAWLDEFADDYDQIVQTFGAGLRKKLLSLRGVGPETADVLLIYVFDQVAFVSDKYARTLFGLLGVDGLKKYDDLARKVDMTGFTVADAQEFHGLIDEYGKKWLHPQAAFYDSFLGGDQLKL
;
A
#
# COMPACT_ATOMS: atom_id res chain seq x y z
N MET A 1 4.66 -27.92 -1.26
CA MET A 1 6.12 -27.75 -1.52
C MET A 1 6.66 -26.71 -0.55
N GLU A 2 7.97 -26.69 -0.25
CA GLU A 2 8.59 -25.60 0.48
C GLU A 2 9.05 -24.54 -0.53
N LEU A 3 8.62 -23.30 -0.34
CA LEU A 3 8.87 -22.17 -1.25
C LEU A 3 9.70 -21.10 -0.52
N THR A 4 10.66 -20.52 -1.20
CA THR A 4 11.25 -19.23 -0.81
C THR A 4 10.27 -18.10 -1.12
N LEU A 5 10.53 -16.88 -0.60
CA LEU A 5 9.67 -15.73 -0.88
C LEU A 5 9.58 -15.43 -2.39
N TYR A 6 10.71 -15.49 -3.09
CA TYR A 6 10.73 -15.22 -4.53
C TYR A 6 10.03 -16.30 -5.34
N GLU A 7 10.15 -17.58 -4.96
CA GLU A 7 9.40 -18.68 -5.58
C GLU A 7 7.88 -18.57 -5.34
N LEU A 8 7.46 -18.09 -4.17
CA LEU A 8 6.05 -17.77 -3.90
C LEU A 8 5.56 -16.69 -4.86
N TYR A 9 6.30 -15.57 -4.98
CA TYR A 9 5.97 -14.51 -5.94
C TYR A 9 5.87 -15.06 -7.36
N GLN A 10 6.87 -15.79 -7.84
CA GLN A 10 6.87 -16.36 -9.18
C GLN A 10 5.70 -17.34 -9.42
N LYS A 11 5.37 -18.15 -8.41
CA LYS A 11 4.24 -19.08 -8.50
C LYS A 11 2.93 -18.31 -8.61
N MET A 12 2.72 -17.30 -7.78
CA MET A 12 1.52 -16.47 -7.84
C MET A 12 1.39 -15.74 -9.19
N LEU A 13 2.48 -15.14 -9.68
CA LEU A 13 2.50 -14.47 -10.98
C LEU A 13 2.18 -15.43 -12.14
N ARG A 14 2.70 -16.64 -12.12
CA ARG A 14 2.42 -17.63 -13.14
C ARG A 14 0.96 -18.11 -13.14
N GLU A 15 0.38 -18.33 -11.96
CA GLU A 15 -0.97 -18.88 -11.82
C GLU A 15 -2.07 -17.82 -11.96
N MET A 16 -1.78 -16.56 -11.64
CA MET A 16 -2.77 -15.46 -11.67
C MET A 16 -2.57 -14.50 -12.85
N GLY A 17 -1.36 -14.48 -13.43
CA GLY A 17 -0.96 -13.45 -14.39
C GLY A 17 -0.66 -12.09 -13.69
N PRO A 18 -0.18 -11.10 -14.45
CA PRO A 18 0.12 -9.77 -13.93
C PRO A 18 -1.16 -9.04 -13.54
N THR A 19 -1.14 -8.40 -12.37
CA THR A 19 -2.28 -7.63 -11.84
C THR A 19 -2.29 -6.17 -12.30
N GLY A 20 -1.09 -5.62 -12.58
CA GLY A 20 -0.94 -4.21 -12.92
C GLY A 20 -1.28 -3.27 -11.76
N TRP A 21 -1.13 -3.72 -10.55
CA TRP A 21 -1.34 -2.92 -9.34
C TRP A 21 -0.23 -1.86 -9.18
N TRP A 22 -0.51 -0.63 -8.86
CA TRP A 22 -1.75 0.07 -8.52
C TRP A 22 -2.29 0.78 -9.77
N PRO A 23 -3.56 0.57 -10.19
CA PRO A 23 -4.11 1.24 -11.36
C PRO A 23 -4.39 2.72 -11.02
N SER A 24 -3.50 3.60 -11.42
CA SER A 24 -3.61 5.03 -11.17
C SER A 24 -2.90 5.81 -12.28
N GLU A 25 -3.36 7.04 -12.50
CA GLU A 25 -2.81 7.93 -13.52
C GLU A 25 -1.68 8.82 -12.98
N SER A 26 -1.54 8.91 -11.63
CA SER A 26 -0.53 9.76 -11.01
C SER A 26 -0.13 9.32 -9.61
N LYS A 27 1.07 9.72 -9.17
CA LYS A 27 1.54 9.50 -7.79
C LYS A 27 0.64 10.21 -6.76
N ALA A 28 0.10 11.38 -7.10
CA ALA A 28 -0.84 12.10 -6.24
C ALA A 28 -2.14 11.32 -6.02
N GLU A 29 -2.67 10.64 -7.05
CA GLU A 29 -3.81 9.73 -6.90
C GLU A 29 -3.51 8.57 -5.95
N ILE A 30 -2.33 7.95 -6.08
CA ILE A 30 -1.90 6.86 -5.19
C ILE A 30 -1.83 7.36 -3.74
N ILE A 31 -1.24 8.54 -3.52
CA ILE A 31 -1.14 9.15 -2.19
C ILE A 31 -2.54 9.33 -1.58
N ILE A 32 -3.45 9.95 -2.32
CA ILE A 32 -4.84 10.12 -1.87
C ILE A 32 -5.47 8.76 -1.58
N GLY A 33 -5.37 7.79 -2.49
CA GLY A 33 -5.89 6.44 -2.30
C GLY A 33 -5.37 5.75 -1.04
N ALA A 34 -4.06 5.83 -0.79
CA ALA A 34 -3.42 5.24 0.38
C ALA A 34 -3.94 5.82 1.71
N PHE A 35 -4.28 7.12 1.77
CA PHE A 35 -4.94 7.71 2.93
C PHE A 35 -6.43 7.34 3.00
N MET A 36 -7.12 7.28 1.85
CA MET A 36 -8.56 7.02 1.84
C MET A 36 -8.91 5.60 2.23
N ILE A 37 -8.11 4.60 1.87
CA ILE A 37 -8.42 3.18 2.15
C ILE A 37 -8.25 2.79 3.63
N GLN A 38 -7.57 3.59 4.45
CA GLN A 38 -7.33 3.28 5.86
C GLN A 38 -8.64 3.07 6.63
N ASN A 39 -8.81 1.89 7.24
CA ASN A 39 -9.97 1.55 8.09
C ASN A 39 -11.34 1.85 7.45
N THR A 40 -11.50 1.56 6.17
CA THR A 40 -12.77 1.72 5.46
C THR A 40 -12.91 0.64 4.37
N THR A 41 -14.04 0.64 3.66
CA THR A 41 -14.24 -0.25 2.51
C THR A 41 -13.70 0.37 1.23
N GLN A 42 -13.34 -0.47 0.27
CA GLN A 42 -12.89 -0.05 -1.06
C GLN A 42 -13.87 0.95 -1.69
N ALA A 43 -15.18 0.64 -1.69
CA ALA A 43 -16.21 1.51 -2.25
C ALA A 43 -16.28 2.90 -1.60
N ASN A 44 -16.03 2.98 -0.29
CA ASN A 44 -15.99 4.26 0.42
C ASN A 44 -14.72 5.06 0.08
N ALA A 45 -13.57 4.38 -0.01
CA ALA A 45 -12.32 5.00 -0.43
C ALA A 45 -12.43 5.55 -1.85
N GLU A 46 -12.95 4.77 -2.79
CA GLU A 46 -13.15 5.17 -4.19
C GLU A 46 -14.03 6.40 -4.34
N ARG A 47 -15.12 6.51 -3.54
CA ARG A 47 -15.96 7.72 -3.54
C ARG A 47 -15.19 8.97 -3.11
N ALA A 48 -14.33 8.84 -2.09
CA ALA A 48 -13.50 9.96 -1.65
C ALA A 48 -12.43 10.31 -2.70
N VAL A 49 -11.76 9.31 -3.29
CA VAL A 49 -10.79 9.49 -4.38
C VAL A 49 -11.44 10.19 -5.58
N ALA A 50 -12.67 9.78 -5.95
CA ALA A 50 -13.42 10.41 -7.05
C ALA A 50 -13.69 11.90 -6.81
N ASN A 51 -13.92 12.32 -5.54
CA ASN A 51 -14.10 13.74 -5.22
C ASN A 51 -12.82 14.53 -5.54
N PHE A 52 -11.64 14.03 -5.17
CA PHE A 52 -10.36 14.67 -5.53
C PHE A 52 -10.15 14.68 -7.04
N ARG A 53 -10.39 13.56 -7.73
CA ARG A 53 -10.28 13.49 -9.20
C ARG A 53 -11.12 14.56 -9.89
N ASN A 54 -12.39 14.67 -9.51
CA ASN A 54 -13.34 15.56 -10.16
C ASN A 54 -13.07 17.06 -9.92
N HIS A 55 -12.41 17.41 -8.81
CA HIS A 55 -12.27 18.81 -8.42
C HIS A 55 -10.82 19.31 -8.47
N THR A 56 -9.83 18.41 -8.48
CA THR A 56 -8.42 18.78 -8.50
C THR A 56 -7.64 18.11 -9.61
N ALA A 57 -8.23 17.14 -10.32
CA ALA A 57 -7.51 16.28 -11.28
C ALA A 57 -6.19 15.72 -10.71
N PHE A 58 -6.11 15.56 -9.38
CA PHE A 58 -4.91 15.18 -8.64
C PHE A 58 -3.70 16.13 -8.83
N ASP A 59 -3.95 17.37 -9.26
CA ASP A 59 -2.93 18.42 -9.30
C ASP A 59 -2.52 18.77 -7.86
N PRO A 60 -1.22 18.64 -7.50
CA PRO A 60 -0.74 18.91 -6.14
C PRO A 60 -1.02 20.35 -5.67
N ASP A 61 -0.91 21.34 -6.56
CA ASP A 61 -1.16 22.74 -6.22
C ASP A 61 -2.63 22.99 -5.91
N GLN A 62 -3.52 22.37 -6.69
CA GLN A 62 -4.96 22.45 -6.41
C GLN A 62 -5.33 21.74 -5.12
N ILE A 63 -4.69 20.60 -4.81
CA ILE A 63 -4.90 19.89 -3.54
C ILE A 63 -4.44 20.75 -2.36
N ARG A 64 -3.26 21.38 -2.45
CA ARG A 64 -2.73 22.31 -1.43
C ARG A 64 -3.61 23.54 -1.23
N ALA A 65 -4.20 24.05 -2.29
CA ALA A 65 -5.06 25.23 -2.25
C ALA A 65 -6.46 24.97 -1.65
N LEU A 66 -6.86 23.71 -1.43
CA LEU A 66 -8.17 23.40 -0.87
C LEU A 66 -8.31 23.94 0.56
N PRO A 67 -9.38 24.71 0.87
CA PRO A 67 -9.75 24.96 2.25
C PRO A 67 -9.96 23.64 3.00
N LEU A 68 -9.57 23.60 4.28
CA LEU A 68 -9.65 22.36 5.07
C LEU A 68 -11.06 21.81 5.14
N GLU A 69 -12.07 22.67 5.25
CA GLU A 69 -13.49 22.30 5.27
C GLU A 69 -13.90 21.60 3.95
N THR A 70 -13.46 22.13 2.81
CA THR A 70 -13.71 21.52 1.49
C THR A 70 -13.02 20.17 1.39
N MET A 71 -11.76 20.07 1.83
CA MET A 71 -11.04 18.79 1.86
C MET A 71 -11.75 17.76 2.76
N GLN A 72 -12.29 18.20 3.91
CA GLN A 72 -13.09 17.34 4.78
C GLN A 72 -14.36 16.79 4.08
N GLU A 73 -15.02 17.61 3.27
CA GLU A 73 -16.17 17.15 2.48
C GLU A 73 -15.77 16.06 1.47
N TYR A 74 -14.64 16.24 0.78
CA TYR A 74 -14.14 15.24 -0.19
C TYR A 74 -13.81 13.91 0.49
N VAL A 75 -13.19 13.98 1.66
CA VAL A 75 -12.75 12.82 2.45
C VAL A 75 -13.91 12.12 3.18
N ARG A 76 -15.03 12.80 3.44
CA ARG A 76 -16.15 12.32 4.26
C ARG A 76 -16.61 10.88 3.96
N PRO A 77 -16.75 10.45 2.68
CA PRO A 77 -17.13 9.07 2.38
C PRO A 77 -16.19 8.01 2.97
N ALA A 78 -14.90 8.30 3.08
CA ALA A 78 -13.89 7.37 3.60
C ALA A 78 -13.87 7.27 5.14
N GLY A 79 -14.67 8.04 5.86
CA GLY A 79 -14.68 8.09 7.33
C GLY A 79 -13.44 8.77 7.93
N PHE A 80 -13.43 8.98 9.25
CA PHE A 80 -12.33 9.67 9.95
C PHE A 80 -11.87 10.96 9.27
N PHE A 81 -12.80 11.66 8.62
CA PHE A 81 -12.56 12.72 7.66
C PHE A 81 -11.71 13.88 8.22
N LYS A 82 -11.85 14.24 9.51
CA LYS A 82 -11.03 15.26 10.14
C LYS A 82 -9.55 14.88 10.22
N ASN A 83 -9.27 13.62 10.56
CA ASN A 83 -7.88 13.14 10.66
C ASN A 83 -7.26 12.89 9.29
N LYS A 84 -8.02 12.29 8.37
CA LYS A 84 -7.54 12.01 7.01
C LYS A 84 -7.29 13.29 6.22
N SER A 85 -8.18 14.30 6.30
CA SER A 85 -7.95 15.58 5.62
C SER A 85 -6.71 16.29 6.12
N LEU A 86 -6.48 16.30 7.44
CA LEU A 86 -5.25 16.84 8.00
C LEU A 86 -4.01 16.05 7.58
N ALA A 87 -4.12 14.73 7.49
CA ALA A 87 -3.01 13.89 7.01
C ALA A 87 -2.66 14.20 5.55
N VAL A 88 -3.65 14.29 4.67
CA VAL A 88 -3.48 14.68 3.26
C VAL A 88 -2.86 16.07 3.17
N ALA A 89 -3.43 17.08 3.84
CA ALA A 89 -2.91 18.45 3.81
C ALA A 89 -1.45 18.52 4.25
N ASN A 90 -1.10 17.86 5.37
CA ASN A 90 0.29 17.84 5.85
C ASN A 90 1.23 17.09 4.91
N PHE A 91 0.77 16.01 4.27
CA PHE A 91 1.60 15.25 3.35
C PHE A 91 1.93 16.06 2.10
N PHE A 92 0.93 16.71 1.49
CA PHE A 92 1.16 17.57 0.33
C PHE A 92 1.96 18.83 0.66
N ALA A 93 1.80 19.40 1.87
CA ALA A 93 2.66 20.49 2.33
C ALA A 93 4.12 20.04 2.50
N TRP A 94 4.36 18.81 2.97
CA TRP A 94 5.71 18.25 3.03
C TRP A 94 6.30 17.98 1.63
N LEU A 95 5.52 17.51 0.65
CA LEU A 95 5.99 17.36 -0.73
C LEU A 95 6.40 18.71 -1.35
N ASP A 96 5.69 19.79 -1.02
CA ASP A 96 5.98 21.14 -1.49
C ASP A 96 7.36 21.66 -1.03
N GLU A 97 7.85 21.23 0.14
CA GLU A 97 9.22 21.53 0.61
C GLU A 97 10.29 21.06 -0.39
N PHE A 98 9.96 20.11 -1.26
CA PHE A 98 10.82 19.52 -2.30
C PHE A 98 10.30 19.82 -3.71
N ALA A 99 9.39 20.77 -3.89
CA ALA A 99 8.76 21.08 -5.18
C ALA A 99 8.16 19.84 -5.89
N ASP A 100 7.60 18.90 -5.11
CA ASP A 100 7.05 17.61 -5.55
C ASP A 100 8.08 16.71 -6.28
N ASP A 101 9.38 16.95 -6.09
CA ASP A 101 10.45 16.12 -6.66
C ASP A 101 10.69 14.87 -5.80
N TYR A 102 10.07 13.76 -6.19
CA TYR A 102 10.15 12.48 -5.49
C TYR A 102 11.58 11.91 -5.49
N ASP A 103 12.35 12.13 -6.56
CA ASP A 103 13.73 11.66 -6.64
C ASP A 103 14.63 12.43 -5.69
N GLN A 104 14.43 13.74 -5.55
CA GLN A 104 15.12 14.56 -4.57
C GLN A 104 14.81 14.11 -3.14
N ILE A 105 13.55 13.75 -2.85
CA ILE A 105 13.15 13.21 -1.54
C ILE A 105 13.91 11.90 -1.26
N VAL A 106 13.91 10.97 -2.21
CA VAL A 106 14.65 9.70 -2.10
C VAL A 106 16.13 9.93 -1.86
N GLN A 107 16.76 10.83 -2.61
CA GLN A 107 18.18 11.18 -2.45
C GLN A 107 18.46 11.80 -1.07
N THR A 108 17.56 12.67 -0.59
CA THR A 108 17.70 13.37 0.70
C THR A 108 17.63 12.42 1.88
N PHE A 109 16.70 11.49 1.89
CA PHE A 109 16.44 10.62 3.03
C PHE A 109 17.09 9.24 2.92
N GLY A 110 17.36 8.75 1.70
CA GLY A 110 17.94 7.44 1.44
C GLY A 110 17.25 6.33 2.26
N ALA A 111 18.02 5.50 2.94
CA ALA A 111 17.50 4.43 3.82
C ALA A 111 16.65 4.97 5.01
N GLY A 112 16.72 6.26 5.30
CA GLY A 112 15.92 6.94 6.33
C GLY A 112 14.51 7.33 5.87
N LEU A 113 14.16 7.17 4.58
CA LEU A 113 12.89 7.63 4.02
C LEU A 113 11.68 6.99 4.74
N ARG A 114 11.71 5.69 5.00
CA ARG A 114 10.65 5.02 5.76
C ARG A 114 10.44 5.66 7.15
N LYS A 115 11.52 5.98 7.86
CA LYS A 115 11.45 6.63 9.17
C LYS A 115 10.87 8.05 9.04
N LYS A 116 11.23 8.79 8.00
CA LYS A 116 10.64 10.10 7.71
C LYS A 116 9.15 9.99 7.45
N LEU A 117 8.71 9.07 6.60
CA LEU A 117 7.29 8.83 6.32
C LEU A 117 6.49 8.52 7.59
N LEU A 118 6.99 7.64 8.44
CA LEU A 118 6.37 7.29 9.73
C LEU A 118 6.28 8.49 10.71
N SER A 119 7.06 9.54 10.53
CA SER A 119 6.97 10.76 11.32
C SER A 119 5.87 11.72 10.85
N LEU A 120 5.32 11.50 9.65
CA LEU A 120 4.27 12.33 9.09
C LEU A 120 2.90 11.94 9.67
N ARG A 121 2.05 12.95 9.85
CA ARG A 121 0.72 12.75 10.42
C ARG A 121 -0.10 11.78 9.56
N GLY A 122 -0.68 10.77 10.20
CA GLY A 122 -1.58 9.80 9.56
C GLY A 122 -0.88 8.72 8.74
N VAL A 123 0.45 8.69 8.72
CA VAL A 123 1.23 7.64 8.06
C VAL A 123 1.60 6.56 9.07
N GLY A 124 0.93 5.42 8.99
CA GLY A 124 1.27 4.21 9.72
C GLY A 124 2.23 3.31 8.93
N PRO A 125 2.68 2.17 9.52
CA PRO A 125 3.62 1.26 8.86
C PRO A 125 3.16 0.79 7.48
N GLU A 126 1.90 0.37 7.34
CA GLU A 126 1.32 -0.08 6.07
C GLU A 126 1.32 1.03 5.02
N THR A 127 0.82 2.22 5.40
CA THR A 127 0.81 3.38 4.50
C THR A 127 2.24 3.79 4.10
N ALA A 128 3.21 3.74 5.02
CA ALA A 128 4.59 4.06 4.71
C ALA A 128 5.17 3.10 3.66
N ASP A 129 4.93 1.79 3.80
CA ASP A 129 5.46 0.79 2.89
C ASP A 129 4.74 0.84 1.53
N VAL A 130 3.44 1.10 1.49
CA VAL A 130 2.70 1.39 0.24
C VAL A 130 3.28 2.62 -0.47
N LEU A 131 3.50 3.73 0.25
CA LEU A 131 4.09 4.93 -0.34
C LEU A 131 5.51 4.68 -0.86
N LEU A 132 6.33 3.88 -0.15
CA LEU A 132 7.66 3.53 -0.61
C LEU A 132 7.63 2.84 -1.97
N ILE A 133 6.80 1.81 -2.16
CA ILE A 133 6.82 1.03 -3.39
C ILE A 133 6.12 1.73 -4.56
N TYR A 134 5.04 2.49 -4.32
CA TYR A 134 4.23 3.06 -5.41
C TYR A 134 4.46 4.54 -5.69
N VAL A 135 5.03 5.28 -4.74
CA VAL A 135 5.27 6.72 -4.89
C VAL A 135 6.75 7.05 -4.98
N PHE A 136 7.57 6.42 -4.14
CA PHE A 136 8.99 6.70 -4.08
C PHE A 136 9.87 5.68 -4.82
N ASP A 137 9.28 4.69 -5.47
CA ASP A 137 9.96 3.65 -6.25
C ASP A 137 11.09 2.96 -5.46
N GLN A 138 10.80 2.63 -4.19
CA GLN A 138 11.70 1.91 -3.29
C GLN A 138 11.16 0.52 -3.02
N VAL A 139 12.04 -0.48 -2.96
CA VAL A 139 11.65 -1.85 -2.62
C VAL A 139 11.23 -1.91 -1.15
N ALA A 140 10.00 -2.34 -0.90
CA ALA A 140 9.47 -2.61 0.44
C ALA A 140 8.46 -3.76 0.36
N PHE A 141 8.14 -4.36 1.50
CA PHE A 141 7.09 -5.37 1.61
C PHE A 141 5.91 -4.82 2.41
N VAL A 142 4.72 -4.89 1.82
CA VAL A 142 3.48 -4.48 2.50
C VAL A 142 2.92 -5.67 3.28
N SER A 143 3.08 -5.63 4.61
CA SER A 143 2.61 -6.67 5.54
C SER A 143 1.15 -6.43 5.95
N ASP A 144 0.25 -6.27 4.99
CA ASP A 144 -1.16 -6.02 5.22
C ASP A 144 -1.88 -7.24 5.85
N LYS A 145 -3.18 -7.15 5.99
CA LYS A 145 -3.99 -8.24 6.56
C LYS A 145 -3.95 -9.49 5.68
N TYR A 146 -4.01 -9.33 4.34
CA TYR A 146 -3.97 -10.47 3.42
C TYR A 146 -2.62 -11.17 3.44
N ALA A 147 -1.52 -10.38 3.41
CA ALA A 147 -0.17 -10.92 3.53
C ALA A 147 0.01 -11.74 4.82
N ARG A 148 -0.36 -11.18 5.98
CA ARG A 148 -0.25 -11.90 7.26
C ARG A 148 -1.11 -13.16 7.31
N THR A 149 -2.32 -13.11 6.75
CA THR A 149 -3.20 -14.28 6.70
C THR A 149 -2.62 -15.37 5.79
N LEU A 150 -2.22 -15.00 4.58
CA LEU A 150 -1.62 -15.93 3.61
C LEU A 150 -0.35 -16.59 4.16
N PHE A 151 0.56 -15.79 4.69
CA PHE A 151 1.83 -16.30 5.23
C PHE A 151 1.61 -17.20 6.46
N GLY A 152 0.62 -16.87 7.29
CA GLY A 152 0.21 -17.76 8.39
C GLY A 152 -0.30 -19.11 7.90
N LEU A 153 -1.10 -19.14 6.83
CA LEU A 153 -1.59 -20.39 6.22
C LEU A 153 -0.47 -21.17 5.51
N LEU A 154 0.58 -20.48 5.06
CA LEU A 154 1.80 -21.09 4.52
C LEU A 154 2.80 -21.53 5.61
N GLY A 155 2.41 -21.48 6.89
CA GLY A 155 3.20 -22.04 8.00
C GLY A 155 4.10 -21.04 8.72
N VAL A 156 4.00 -19.73 8.47
CA VAL A 156 4.78 -18.71 9.19
C VAL A 156 4.03 -18.31 10.48
N ASP A 157 4.61 -18.61 11.62
CA ASP A 157 4.00 -18.36 12.93
C ASP A 157 4.17 -16.92 13.45
N GLY A 158 3.28 -16.51 14.36
CA GLY A 158 3.43 -15.31 15.18
C GLY A 158 3.08 -14.00 14.49
N LEU A 159 2.25 -14.02 13.44
CA LEU A 159 1.91 -12.86 12.59
C LEU A 159 0.69 -12.07 13.08
N LYS A 160 0.74 -11.55 14.33
CA LYS A 160 -0.38 -10.80 14.92
C LYS A 160 -0.42 -9.32 14.50
N LYS A 161 0.75 -8.70 14.40
CA LYS A 161 0.92 -7.28 14.08
C LYS A 161 1.60 -7.09 12.73
N TYR A 162 1.50 -5.89 12.17
CA TYR A 162 2.17 -5.51 10.93
C TYR A 162 3.66 -5.85 10.96
N ASP A 163 4.36 -5.40 11.98
CA ASP A 163 5.81 -5.58 12.12
C ASP A 163 6.25 -7.05 12.32
N ASP A 164 5.34 -7.92 12.73
CA ASP A 164 5.69 -9.33 12.98
C ASP A 164 6.10 -10.03 11.67
N LEU A 165 5.43 -9.71 10.56
CA LEU A 165 5.78 -10.23 9.25
C LEU A 165 6.82 -9.33 8.55
N ALA A 166 6.66 -8.01 8.61
CA ALA A 166 7.57 -7.08 7.94
C ALA A 166 9.05 -7.29 8.31
N ARG A 167 9.34 -7.71 9.55
CA ARG A 167 10.70 -8.01 10.01
C ARG A 167 11.24 -9.36 9.57
N LYS A 168 10.37 -10.28 9.16
CA LYS A 168 10.75 -11.64 8.72
C LYS A 168 11.03 -11.71 7.22
N VAL A 169 10.46 -10.78 6.48
CA VAL A 169 10.53 -10.77 5.01
C VAL A 169 11.80 -10.09 4.55
N ASP A 170 12.59 -10.80 3.76
CA ASP A 170 13.75 -10.27 3.05
C ASP A 170 13.40 -10.08 1.56
N MET A 171 13.39 -8.83 1.11
CA MET A 171 13.10 -8.44 -0.28
C MET A 171 14.38 -8.38 -1.14
N THR A 172 15.49 -8.92 -0.68
CA THR A 172 16.73 -8.99 -1.48
C THR A 172 16.46 -9.73 -2.79
N GLY A 173 16.85 -9.13 -3.90
CA GLY A 173 16.62 -9.69 -5.24
C GLY A 173 15.31 -9.30 -5.91
N PHE A 174 14.39 -8.66 -5.19
CA PHE A 174 13.19 -8.07 -5.80
C PHE A 174 13.52 -6.71 -6.43
N THR A 175 12.97 -6.46 -7.60
CA THR A 175 12.90 -5.11 -8.17
C THR A 175 11.69 -4.36 -7.59
N VAL A 176 11.60 -3.04 -7.83
CA VAL A 176 10.42 -2.25 -7.46
C VAL A 176 9.18 -2.80 -8.15
N ALA A 177 9.29 -3.14 -9.43
CA ALA A 177 8.18 -3.73 -10.19
C ALA A 177 7.73 -5.08 -9.61
N ASP A 178 8.67 -5.94 -9.17
CA ASP A 178 8.33 -7.19 -8.49
C ASP A 178 7.60 -6.92 -7.16
N ALA A 179 8.05 -5.93 -6.39
CA ALA A 179 7.44 -5.58 -5.10
C ALA A 179 6.01 -5.06 -5.28
N GLN A 180 5.78 -4.19 -6.28
CA GLN A 180 4.47 -3.68 -6.65
C GLN A 180 3.54 -4.82 -7.09
N GLU A 181 4.00 -5.65 -8.01
CA GLU A 181 3.22 -6.78 -8.52
C GLU A 181 2.94 -7.82 -7.42
N PHE A 182 3.92 -8.13 -6.56
CA PHE A 182 3.73 -9.07 -5.46
C PHE A 182 2.68 -8.60 -4.45
N HIS A 183 2.65 -7.31 -4.13
CA HIS A 183 1.60 -6.73 -3.30
C HIS A 183 0.22 -6.88 -3.96
N GLY A 184 0.10 -6.56 -5.25
CA GLY A 184 -1.13 -6.73 -6.02
C GLY A 184 -1.61 -8.17 -6.08
N LEU A 185 -0.69 -9.12 -6.31
CA LEU A 185 -1.00 -10.55 -6.31
C LEU A 185 -1.52 -11.03 -4.95
N ILE A 186 -0.92 -10.58 -3.85
CA ILE A 186 -1.38 -10.93 -2.50
C ILE A 186 -2.77 -10.36 -2.23
N ASP A 187 -3.04 -9.12 -2.62
CA ASP A 187 -4.35 -8.48 -2.48
C ASP A 187 -5.43 -9.22 -3.25
N GLU A 188 -5.22 -9.47 -4.55
CA GLU A 188 -6.16 -10.19 -5.41
C GLU A 188 -6.35 -11.66 -4.97
N TYR A 189 -5.28 -12.33 -4.59
CA TYR A 189 -5.36 -13.65 -3.99
C TYR A 189 -6.19 -13.65 -2.72
N GLY A 190 -5.96 -12.66 -1.86
CA GLY A 190 -6.67 -12.50 -0.59
C GLY A 190 -8.17 -12.33 -0.77
N LYS A 191 -8.58 -11.52 -1.71
CA LYS A 191 -10.00 -11.33 -2.08
C LYS A 191 -10.65 -12.63 -2.54
N LYS A 192 -9.95 -13.44 -3.29
CA LYS A 192 -10.47 -14.67 -3.90
C LYS A 192 -10.43 -15.88 -2.97
N TRP A 193 -9.34 -16.09 -2.23
CA TRP A 193 -9.03 -17.35 -1.57
C TRP A 193 -8.93 -17.27 -0.04
N LEU A 194 -9.01 -16.07 0.55
CA LEU A 194 -8.91 -15.93 2.00
C LEU A 194 -10.25 -15.56 2.67
N HIS A 195 -11.33 -15.56 1.92
CA HIS A 195 -12.69 -15.35 2.42
C HIS A 195 -13.69 -16.35 1.78
N PRO A 196 -14.07 -17.46 2.47
CA PRO A 196 -13.58 -17.89 3.80
C PRO A 196 -12.14 -18.43 3.71
N GLN A 197 -11.40 -18.41 4.82
CA GLN A 197 -10.01 -18.90 4.85
C GLN A 197 -9.88 -20.38 4.41
N ALA A 198 -10.93 -21.19 4.61
CA ALA A 198 -10.96 -22.57 4.17
C ALA A 198 -10.75 -22.72 2.66
N ALA A 199 -11.10 -21.72 1.86
CA ALA A 199 -10.90 -21.74 0.42
C ALA A 199 -9.41 -21.77 0.01
N PHE A 200 -8.51 -21.36 0.92
CA PHE A 200 -7.05 -21.48 0.70
C PHE A 200 -6.63 -22.90 0.34
N TYR A 201 -7.19 -23.92 1.00
CA TYR A 201 -6.79 -25.32 0.76
C TYR A 201 -7.20 -25.84 -0.61
N ASP A 202 -8.16 -25.21 -1.26
CA ASP A 202 -8.60 -25.53 -2.63
C ASP A 202 -7.86 -24.70 -3.69
N SER A 203 -6.99 -23.77 -3.26
CA SER A 203 -6.20 -22.94 -4.15
C SER A 203 -4.91 -23.62 -4.64
N PHE A 204 -4.26 -23.01 -5.61
CA PHE A 204 -2.96 -23.47 -6.12
C PHE A 204 -1.80 -23.37 -5.08
N LEU A 205 -2.02 -22.70 -3.93
CA LEU A 205 -1.10 -22.65 -2.79
C LEU A 205 -1.47 -23.63 -1.68
N GLY A 206 -2.62 -24.32 -1.78
CA GLY A 206 -3.05 -25.29 -0.79
C GLY A 206 -2.02 -26.41 -0.62
N GLY A 207 -1.49 -26.56 0.60
CA GLY A 207 -0.47 -27.55 0.93
C GLY A 207 0.98 -27.12 0.68
N ASP A 208 1.23 -25.90 0.23
CA ASP A 208 2.58 -25.31 0.22
C ASP A 208 2.97 -24.76 1.61
N GLN A 209 4.27 -24.62 1.85
CA GLN A 209 4.86 -23.99 3.01
C GLN A 209 5.86 -22.92 2.57
N LEU A 210 5.97 -21.84 3.31
CA LEU A 210 6.88 -20.75 3.05
C LEU A 210 8.05 -20.80 4.01
N LYS A 211 9.26 -20.71 3.47
CA LYS A 211 10.51 -20.54 4.21
C LYS A 211 10.98 -19.09 4.06
N LEU A 212 11.01 -18.36 5.17
CA LEU A 212 11.54 -17.00 5.29
C LEU A 212 12.94 -17.01 5.90
#